data_272823f256f5286dbabdde44e68f4c87
#
_entry.id   272823f256f5286dbabdde44e68f4c87
#
_cell.length_a   1.000
_cell.length_b   1.000
_cell.length_c   1.000
_cell.angle_alpha   90.00
_cell.angle_beta   90.00
_cell.angle_gamma   90.00
#
_symmetry.space_group_name_H-M   'P 1'
#
loop_
_entity.id
_entity.type
_entity.pdbx_description
1 polymer ?
#
loop_
_entity_poly.entity_id
_entity_poly.type
_entity_poly.pdbx_seq_one_letter_code
_entity_poly.pdbx_strand_id
1 'polypeptide(L)'
;MRNILLIDGNNLMFRAYYALPPLRSLSGKLCNAVYGFCNMLISAIEQHKPDYILVAFDKGKKTFRHKLFADYKAQRHPTPEDLIAQFPIVKEMLDTMGVKYYDDDRYEADDILGCLSSQNSQDNVIIMSGDRDLLQLVDKSVSLQMN
;
A
#
# COMPACT_ATOMS: atom_id res chain seq x y z
N MET A 1 4.21 18.81 15.75
CA MET A 1 3.66 17.49 15.38
C MET A 1 3.72 17.33 13.88
N ARG A 2 4.33 16.24 13.44
CA ARG A 2 4.52 15.95 12.01
C ARG A 2 3.32 15.17 11.47
N ASN A 3 3.02 15.36 10.19
CA ASN A 3 2.02 14.56 9.49
C ASN A 3 2.75 13.43 8.76
N ILE A 4 2.40 12.20 9.08
CA ILE A 4 3.01 11.01 8.48
C ILE A 4 1.93 10.24 7.73
N LEU A 5 2.16 10.02 6.43
CA LEU A 5 1.25 9.27 5.56
C LEU A 5 1.83 7.89 5.31
N LEU A 6 1.11 6.87 5.75
CA LEU A 6 1.46 5.47 5.54
C LEU A 6 0.45 4.84 4.57
N ILE A 7 0.94 4.22 3.53
CA ILE A 7 0.09 3.70 2.46
C ILE A 7 0.25 2.18 2.36
N ASP A 8 -0.88 1.49 2.38
CA ASP A 8 -0.97 0.06 2.09
C ASP A 8 -0.90 -0.12 0.57
N GLY A 9 0.30 -0.38 0.06
CA GLY A 9 0.57 -0.37 -1.36
C GLY A 9 -0.20 -1.43 -2.13
N ASN A 10 -0.23 -2.65 -1.62
CA ASN A 10 -0.96 -3.73 -2.30
C ASN A 10 -2.45 -3.44 -2.34
N ASN A 11 -3.02 -2.98 -1.23
CA ASN A 11 -4.45 -2.67 -1.18
C ASN A 11 -4.84 -1.60 -2.21
N LEU A 12 -4.07 -0.52 -2.31
CA LEU A 12 -4.34 0.53 -3.28
C LEU A 12 -4.16 0.05 -4.72
N MET A 13 -3.15 -0.79 -4.98
CA MET A 13 -2.95 -1.37 -6.31
C MET A 13 -4.12 -2.27 -6.73
N PHE A 14 -4.57 -3.16 -5.84
CA PHE A 14 -5.73 -4.00 -6.10
C PHE A 14 -6.98 -3.17 -6.36
N ARG A 15 -7.22 -2.18 -5.51
CA ARG A 15 -8.38 -1.31 -5.68
C ARG A 15 -8.38 -0.59 -7.02
N ALA A 16 -7.25 -0.01 -7.40
CA ALA A 16 -7.13 0.69 -8.68
C ALA A 16 -7.32 -0.26 -9.87
N TYR A 17 -6.77 -1.45 -9.77
CA TYR A 17 -6.89 -2.47 -10.81
C TYR A 17 -8.35 -2.85 -11.09
N TYR A 18 -9.14 -3.07 -10.03
CA TYR A 18 -10.53 -3.50 -10.19
C TYR A 18 -11.51 -2.34 -10.38
N ALA A 19 -11.15 -1.13 -9.98
CA ALA A 19 -12.03 0.04 -10.10
C ALA A 19 -11.95 0.72 -11.46
N LEU A 20 -10.81 0.62 -12.15
CA LEU A 20 -10.58 1.31 -13.42
C LEU A 20 -10.66 0.36 -14.61
N PRO A 21 -11.12 0.86 -15.76
CA PRO A 21 -11.08 0.06 -17.00
C PRO A 21 -9.64 -0.23 -17.38
N PRO A 22 -9.41 -1.23 -18.27
CA PRO A 22 -8.07 -1.52 -18.75
C PRO A 22 -7.50 -0.30 -19.53
N LEU A 23 -6.51 0.36 -18.94
CA LEU A 23 -5.77 1.46 -19.55
C LEU A 23 -4.41 0.93 -19.97
N ARG A 24 -4.03 1.20 -21.21
CA ARG A 24 -2.75 0.74 -21.75
C ARG A 24 -1.87 1.91 -22.15
N SER A 25 -0.57 1.76 -21.92
CA SER A 25 0.43 2.72 -22.41
C SER A 25 0.57 2.62 -23.93
N LEU A 26 1.29 3.55 -24.53
CA LEU A 26 1.56 3.53 -25.97
C LEU A 26 2.26 2.24 -26.41
N SER A 27 3.04 1.63 -25.53
CA SER A 27 3.70 0.34 -25.80
C SER A 27 2.80 -0.87 -25.57
N GLY A 28 1.53 -0.67 -25.20
CA GLY A 28 0.55 -1.73 -25.03
C GLY A 28 0.53 -2.35 -23.63
N LYS A 29 1.32 -1.86 -22.70
CA LYS A 29 1.34 -2.37 -21.32
C LYS A 29 0.14 -1.87 -20.51
N LEU A 30 -0.51 -2.78 -19.79
CA LEU A 30 -1.60 -2.41 -18.87
C LEU A 30 -1.04 -1.57 -17.74
N CYS A 31 -1.67 -0.43 -17.45
CA CYS A 31 -1.19 0.51 -16.44
C CYS A 31 -2.32 1.13 -15.59
N ASN A 32 -3.50 0.50 -15.57
CA ASN A 32 -4.64 1.03 -14.82
C ASN A 32 -4.37 1.09 -13.31
N ALA A 33 -3.73 0.08 -12.75
CA ALA A 33 -3.41 0.06 -11.33
C ALA A 33 -2.39 1.15 -10.96
N VAL A 34 -1.35 1.32 -11.78
CA VAL A 34 -0.35 2.38 -11.59
C VAL A 34 -1.00 3.76 -11.67
N TYR A 35 -1.86 3.96 -12.66
CA TYR A 35 -2.56 5.23 -12.86
C TYR A 35 -3.44 5.57 -11.65
N GLY A 36 -4.26 4.61 -11.22
CA GLY A 36 -5.15 4.82 -10.07
C GLY A 36 -4.39 5.03 -8.76
N PHE A 37 -3.32 4.26 -8.56
CA PHE A 37 -2.44 4.43 -7.41
C PHE A 37 -1.85 5.85 -7.38
N CYS A 38 -1.34 6.30 -8.50
CA CYS A 38 -0.75 7.64 -8.62
C CYS A 38 -1.77 8.73 -8.28
N ASN A 39 -2.99 8.63 -8.79
CA ASN A 39 -4.05 9.59 -8.50
C ASN A 39 -4.42 9.60 -7.02
N MET A 40 -4.55 8.43 -6.39
CA MET A 40 -4.84 8.35 -4.96
C MET A 40 -3.70 8.94 -4.11
N LEU A 41 -2.46 8.67 -4.50
CA LEU A 41 -1.28 9.21 -3.81
C LEU A 41 -1.24 10.74 -3.89
N ILE A 42 -1.42 11.29 -5.09
CA ILE A 42 -1.40 12.75 -5.29
C ILE A 42 -2.52 13.42 -4.50
N SER A 43 -3.74 12.87 -4.55
CA SER A 43 -4.86 13.37 -3.75
C SER A 43 -4.56 13.38 -2.27
N ALA A 44 -3.96 12.32 -1.76
CA ALA A 44 -3.61 12.21 -0.35
C ALA A 44 -2.53 13.22 0.06
N ILE A 45 -1.55 13.43 -0.79
CA ILE A 45 -0.51 14.44 -0.56
C ILE A 45 -1.13 15.83 -0.48
N GLU A 46 -2.03 16.15 -1.40
CA GLU A 46 -2.70 17.46 -1.41
C GLU A 46 -3.61 17.65 -0.21
N GLN A 47 -4.31 16.59 0.21
CA GLN A 47 -5.24 16.65 1.33
C GLN A 47 -4.53 16.75 2.67
N HIS A 48 -3.53 15.93 2.89
CA HIS A 48 -2.89 15.77 4.20
C HIS A 48 -1.59 16.54 4.36
N LYS A 49 -0.98 16.96 3.28
CA LYS A 49 0.31 17.70 3.28
C LYS A 49 1.33 17.03 4.20
N PRO A 50 1.64 15.74 3.97
CA PRO A 50 2.48 15.00 4.89
C PRO A 50 3.92 15.48 4.86
N ASP A 51 4.56 15.43 6.03
CA ASP A 51 6.01 15.66 6.16
C ASP A 51 6.80 14.43 5.73
N TYR A 52 6.21 13.23 5.94
CA TYR A 52 6.82 11.96 5.55
C TYR A 52 5.78 11.05 4.93
N ILE A 53 6.22 10.28 3.93
CA ILE A 53 5.38 9.29 3.24
C ILE A 53 6.16 7.98 3.17
N LEU A 54 5.48 6.89 3.48
CA LEU A 54 6.00 5.55 3.25
C LEU A 54 4.91 4.68 2.67
N VAL A 55 5.26 3.92 1.62
CA VAL A 55 4.38 2.92 1.02
C VAL A 55 4.89 1.54 1.46
N ALA A 56 4.03 0.74 2.06
CA ALA A 56 4.36 -0.62 2.46
C ALA A 56 3.76 -1.61 1.47
N PHE A 57 4.59 -2.54 0.98
CA PHE A 57 4.17 -3.60 0.07
C PHE A 57 4.38 -4.97 0.70
N ASP A 58 3.53 -5.91 0.33
CA ASP A 58 3.76 -7.33 0.57
C ASP A 58 4.69 -7.84 -0.53
N LYS A 59 5.85 -8.36 -0.16
CA LYS A 59 6.85 -8.78 -1.15
C LYS A 59 6.71 -10.23 -1.56
N GLY A 60 6.43 -11.12 -0.62
CA GLY A 60 6.49 -12.54 -0.87
C GLY A 60 5.23 -13.29 -0.48
N LYS A 61 5.17 -14.55 -0.92
CA LYS A 61 4.11 -15.48 -0.54
C LYS A 61 4.32 -16.09 0.85
N LYS A 62 5.52 -15.95 1.41
CA LYS A 62 5.91 -16.62 2.65
C LYS A 62 6.31 -15.62 3.72
N THR A 63 5.33 -14.94 4.30
CA THR A 63 5.52 -14.14 5.51
C THR A 63 5.64 -15.08 6.71
N PHE A 64 5.96 -14.53 7.90
CA PHE A 64 6.01 -15.33 9.12
C PHE A 64 4.66 -16.03 9.40
N ARG A 65 3.53 -15.43 8.99
CA ARG A 65 2.21 -16.06 9.14
C ARG A 65 2.08 -17.31 8.29
N HIS A 66 2.62 -17.31 7.07
CA HIS A 66 2.64 -18.50 6.22
C HIS A 66 3.53 -19.61 6.82
N LYS A 67 4.61 -19.23 7.51
CA LYS A 67 5.48 -20.18 8.20
C LYS A 67 4.81 -20.81 9.41
N LEU A 68 3.97 -20.05 10.12
CA LEU A 68 3.23 -20.53 11.30
C LEU A 68 1.98 -21.30 10.92
N PHE A 69 1.28 -20.87 9.86
CA PHE A 69 0.03 -21.46 9.40
C PHE A 69 0.10 -21.64 7.88
N ALA A 70 0.30 -22.87 7.45
CA ALA A 70 0.39 -23.18 6.03
C ALA A 70 -0.87 -22.80 5.25
N ASP A 71 -2.04 -22.80 5.93
CA ASP A 71 -3.33 -22.47 5.32
C ASP A 71 -3.63 -20.97 5.31
N TYR A 72 -2.75 -20.14 5.86
CA TYR A 72 -2.97 -18.70 5.90
C TYR A 72 -3.03 -18.13 4.48
N LYS A 73 -4.16 -17.54 4.11
CA LYS A 73 -4.43 -17.00 2.77
C LYS A 73 -4.40 -18.03 1.65
N ALA A 74 -4.36 -19.34 1.95
CA ALA A 74 -4.30 -20.38 0.93
C ALA A 74 -5.51 -20.39 0.00
N GLN A 75 -6.67 -19.91 0.46
CA GLN A 75 -7.92 -19.90 -0.32
C GLN A 75 -8.10 -18.61 -1.15
N ARG A 76 -7.17 -17.66 -1.07
CA ARG A 76 -7.25 -16.46 -1.90
C ARG A 76 -6.98 -16.80 -3.37
N HIS A 77 -7.74 -16.18 -4.25
CA HIS A 77 -7.47 -16.29 -5.69
C HIS A 77 -6.08 -15.77 -6.01
N PRO A 78 -5.38 -16.39 -6.97
CA PRO A 78 -4.10 -15.87 -7.43
C PRO A 78 -4.24 -14.44 -7.93
N THR A 79 -3.24 -13.62 -7.68
CA THR A 79 -3.17 -12.26 -8.22
C THR A 79 -3.06 -12.31 -9.74
N PRO A 80 -3.87 -11.55 -10.49
CA PRO A 80 -3.74 -11.51 -11.95
C PRO A 80 -2.33 -11.14 -12.39
N GLU A 81 -1.83 -11.82 -13.42
CA GLU A 81 -0.47 -11.60 -13.92
C GLU A 81 -0.24 -10.17 -14.41
N ASP A 82 -1.25 -9.58 -15.06
CA ASP A 82 -1.15 -8.21 -15.56
C ASP A 82 -1.22 -7.17 -14.44
N LEU A 83 -1.69 -7.52 -13.27
CA LEU A 83 -1.54 -6.70 -12.07
C LEU A 83 -0.14 -6.88 -11.47
N ILE A 84 0.35 -8.11 -11.36
CA ILE A 84 1.71 -8.39 -10.87
C ILE A 84 2.73 -7.59 -11.67
N ALA A 85 2.57 -7.53 -12.99
CA ALA A 85 3.49 -6.80 -13.87
C ALA A 85 3.49 -5.29 -13.61
N GLN A 86 2.47 -4.75 -12.96
CA GLN A 86 2.39 -3.32 -12.65
C GLN A 86 3.12 -2.93 -11.37
N PHE A 87 3.42 -3.89 -10.48
CA PHE A 87 4.14 -3.59 -9.23
C PHE A 87 5.55 -3.02 -9.46
N PRO A 88 6.38 -3.60 -10.34
CA PRO A 88 7.67 -2.97 -10.64
C PRO A 88 7.54 -1.56 -11.20
N ILE A 89 6.49 -1.31 -11.97
CA ILE A 89 6.27 0.00 -12.58
C ILE A 89 5.91 1.05 -11.51
N VAL A 90 5.02 0.71 -10.57
CA VAL A 90 4.67 1.64 -9.50
C VAL A 90 5.87 1.92 -8.59
N LYS A 91 6.70 0.92 -8.33
CA LYS A 91 7.92 1.11 -7.54
C LYS A 91 8.91 2.04 -8.24
N GLU A 92 9.08 1.89 -9.54
CA GLU A 92 9.90 2.80 -10.33
C GLU A 92 9.36 4.24 -10.30
N MET A 93 8.04 4.39 -10.40
CA MET A 93 7.38 5.69 -10.26
C MET A 93 7.65 6.31 -8.89
N LEU A 94 7.54 5.53 -7.82
CA LEU A 94 7.81 6.01 -6.46
C LEU A 94 9.26 6.44 -6.29
N ASP A 95 10.21 5.69 -6.86
CA ASP A 95 11.63 6.07 -6.88
C ASP A 95 11.83 7.41 -7.57
N THR A 96 11.19 7.60 -8.72
CA THR A 96 11.27 8.85 -9.49
C THR A 96 10.69 10.03 -8.72
N MET A 97 9.61 9.81 -7.97
CA MET A 97 8.97 10.85 -7.14
C MET A 97 9.74 11.13 -5.85
N GLY A 98 10.70 10.29 -5.49
CA GLY A 98 11.39 10.39 -4.21
C GLY A 98 10.56 9.90 -3.04
N VAL A 99 9.53 9.10 -3.27
CA VAL A 99 8.70 8.51 -2.23
C VAL A 99 9.28 7.16 -1.84
N LYS A 100 9.56 6.99 -0.55
CA LYS A 100 10.10 5.74 -0.03
C LYS A 100 9.03 4.67 0.02
N TYR A 101 9.42 3.44 -0.29
CA TYR A 101 8.59 2.28 -0.09
C TYR A 101 9.40 1.18 0.61
N TYR A 102 8.67 0.27 1.22
CA TYR A 102 9.26 -0.83 2.00
C TYR A 102 8.58 -2.13 1.62
N ASP A 103 9.37 -3.15 1.40
CA ASP A 103 8.89 -4.52 1.27
C ASP A 103 9.87 -5.44 2.02
N ASP A 104 9.33 -6.47 2.65
CA ASP A 104 10.13 -7.42 3.41
C ASP A 104 9.47 -8.79 3.28
N ASP A 105 10.28 -9.80 2.97
CA ASP A 105 9.81 -11.18 2.79
C ASP A 105 9.23 -11.77 4.08
N ARG A 106 9.61 -11.23 5.24
CA ARG A 106 9.23 -11.75 6.55
C ARG A 106 7.90 -11.19 7.05
N TYR A 107 7.52 -10.01 6.61
CA TYR A 107 6.36 -9.28 7.16
C TYR A 107 5.41 -8.87 6.06
N GLU A 108 4.12 -8.81 6.41
CA GLU A 108 3.11 -8.22 5.56
C GLU A 108 3.11 -6.69 5.71
N ALA A 109 2.48 -6.00 4.75
CA ALA A 109 2.34 -4.55 4.82
C ALA A 109 1.67 -4.11 6.13
N ASP A 110 0.66 -4.84 6.59
CA ASP A 110 -0.06 -4.55 7.84
C ASP A 110 0.88 -4.51 9.05
N ASP A 111 1.86 -5.41 9.09
CA ASP A 111 2.83 -5.46 10.18
C ASP A 111 3.73 -4.22 10.18
N ILE A 112 4.13 -3.80 8.99
CA ILE A 112 4.96 -2.61 8.80
C ILE A 112 4.19 -1.36 9.21
N LEU A 113 2.93 -1.24 8.77
CA LEU A 113 2.06 -0.11 9.10
C LEU A 113 1.81 -0.04 10.61
N GLY A 114 1.56 -1.18 11.24
CA GLY A 114 1.35 -1.25 12.69
C GLY A 114 2.59 -0.83 13.47
N CYS A 115 3.74 -1.32 13.07
CA CYS A 115 5.01 -0.98 13.72
C CYS A 115 5.31 0.53 13.63
N LEU A 116 5.18 1.09 12.43
CA LEU A 116 5.47 2.51 12.20
C LEU A 116 4.47 3.42 12.91
N SER A 117 3.19 3.03 12.95
CA SER A 117 2.18 3.79 13.69
C SER A 117 2.52 3.84 15.18
N SER A 118 2.91 2.70 15.74
CA SER A 118 3.30 2.60 17.16
C SER A 118 4.55 3.43 17.48
N GLN A 119 5.55 3.39 16.60
CA GLN A 119 6.80 4.12 16.79
C GLN A 119 6.64 5.64 16.68
N ASN A 120 5.59 6.11 16.02
CA ASN A 120 5.37 7.53 15.75
C ASN A 120 4.14 8.06 16.49
N SER A 121 3.87 7.57 17.69
CA SER A 121 2.69 7.92 18.49
C SER A 121 2.62 9.41 18.87
N GLN A 122 3.71 10.15 18.76
CA GLN A 122 3.76 11.59 19.02
C GLN A 122 3.38 12.43 17.80
N ASP A 123 3.21 11.81 16.66
CA ASP A 123 2.90 12.46 15.40
C ASP A 123 1.47 12.16 14.95
N ASN A 124 0.99 12.91 13.97
CA ASN A 124 -0.30 12.65 13.35
C ASN A 124 -0.09 11.65 12.20
N VAL A 125 -0.53 10.41 12.40
CA VAL A 125 -0.33 9.33 11.43
C VAL A 125 -1.63 9.07 10.67
N ILE A 126 -1.58 9.12 9.36
CA ILE A 126 -2.70 8.79 8.47
C ILE A 126 -2.34 7.52 7.72
N ILE A 127 -3.16 6.48 7.86
CA ILE A 127 -3.00 5.22 7.11
C ILE A 127 -4.03 5.20 5.99
N MET A 128 -3.59 4.96 4.76
CA MET A 128 -4.48 4.76 3.61
C MET A 128 -4.57 3.29 3.27
N SER A 129 -5.74 2.70 3.50
CA SER A 129 -6.04 1.33 3.14
C SER A 129 -7.55 1.10 3.19
N GLY A 130 -8.04 0.20 2.36
CA GLY A 130 -9.42 -0.28 2.44
C GLY A 130 -9.59 -1.47 3.36
N ASP A 131 -8.53 -1.95 3.98
CA ASP A 131 -8.56 -3.12 4.85
C ASP A 131 -9.09 -2.75 6.24
N ARG A 132 -10.24 -3.30 6.60
CA ARG A 132 -10.88 -3.03 7.89
C ARG A 132 -10.10 -3.58 9.08
N ASP A 133 -9.23 -4.56 8.85
CA ASP A 133 -8.40 -5.11 9.92
C ASP A 133 -7.44 -4.07 10.49
N LEU A 134 -7.14 -3.02 9.73
CA LEU A 134 -6.30 -1.92 10.20
C LEU A 134 -7.03 -0.96 11.15
N LEU A 135 -8.35 -1.09 11.32
CA LEU A 135 -9.09 -0.29 12.31
C LEU A 135 -8.55 -0.48 13.72
N GLN A 136 -7.96 -1.63 14.02
CA GLN A 136 -7.33 -1.88 15.32
C GLN A 136 -6.17 -0.92 15.62
N LEU A 137 -5.60 -0.26 14.61
CA LEU A 137 -4.49 0.68 14.78
C LEU A 137 -4.96 2.10 15.07
N VAL A 138 -6.25 2.40 14.89
CA VAL A 138 -6.80 3.74 15.06
C VAL A 138 -6.82 4.14 16.53
N ASP A 139 -6.29 5.32 16.83
CA ASP A 139 -6.30 5.90 18.16
C ASP A 139 -6.32 7.44 18.08
N LYS A 140 -5.86 8.12 19.13
CA LYS A 140 -5.83 9.59 19.16
C LYS A 140 -4.94 10.21 18.09
N SER A 141 -3.86 9.52 17.72
CA SER A 141 -2.84 10.02 16.79
C SER A 141 -2.88 9.33 15.44
N VAL A 142 -3.55 8.19 15.32
CA VAL A 142 -3.61 7.37 14.11
C VAL A 142 -5.02 7.35 13.56
N SER A 143 -5.18 7.78 12.31
CA SER A 143 -6.44 7.69 11.57
C SER A 143 -6.29 6.76 10.38
N LEU A 144 -7.40 6.17 9.95
CA LEU A 144 -7.46 5.30 8.78
C LEU A 144 -8.34 5.96 7.73
N GLN A 145 -7.76 6.23 6.58
CA GLN A 145 -8.51 6.69 5.41
C GLN A 145 -8.80 5.48 4.54
N MET A 146 -10.07 5.13 4.46
CA MET A 146 -10.53 4.02 3.62
C MET A 146 -10.91 4.52 2.24
N ASN A 147 -10.56 3.76 1.23
CA ASN A 147 -10.86 4.10 -0.17
C ASN A 147 -12.03 3.29 -0.71
#